data_75478768345aea617eafd2a7c054b76a
#
_entry.id   75478768345aea617eafd2a7c054b76a
#
_cell.length_a   1.000
_cell.length_b   1.000
_cell.length_c   1.000
_cell.angle_alpha   90.00
_cell.angle_beta   90.00
_cell.angle_gamma   90.00
#
_symmetry.space_group_name_H-M   'P 1'
#
loop_
_entity.id
_entity.type
_entity.pdbx_description
1 polymer ?
#
loop_
_entity_poly.entity_id
_entity_poly.type
_entity_poly.pdbx_seq_one_letter_code
_entity_poly.pdbx_strand_id
1 'polypeptide(L)'
;MRRVHWRDTGPEIALRRALWARGLRFRVQRVQMPGKPDIVLPRYRTVLFVDGDLWHGNQWRLRNLASLEDQFAHSQHSAYWLSKIRQNMSRDCVSTASLLADGWRVLRLWESSILRDLEGSTQLAIETARSDASPDAYGVVPAKTCAEFFAGIGLVRMALERHGWTVEYANDIDEQKYAMYRSQFRDAHAHFDLRDVHLVDPARVPTVTLATASFPCNDLSLAGSRQGLGGKQSSAFWGFVRLLTELGRCRPPLVLLENVPGFLTSHEGRDFREALISLNRLGYAVDAFLLDAARFVPQSRQRLFVVGVHDPRGRAWGLRSIPQEWYDELRPKPLRDFVAMHPEIDWHIRSLPPPPGRTLLLKDVIEDLPHTAAEWWSPARVDYLLRQMSTKHRSVAEAMISGGDWSYGTVFRRVRHGKSMAELRTDGVAGCLRTPRGGSGRQILIKAGKGQFLARLLTPRECARLMGADEYRICVPMNQALFGFGDAVCVPVIEWIAQYYLNPLVNELIRDVPLFPPAQPRTAWTR
;
A
#
# COMPACT_ATOMS: atom_id res chain seq x y z
N MET A 1 -36.15 3.43 -19.57
CA MET A 1 -34.95 4.24 -19.35
C MET A 1 -35.10 5.59 -20.02
N ARG A 2 -35.16 6.71 -19.27
CA ARG A 2 -35.10 8.04 -19.87
C ARG A 2 -33.73 8.14 -20.59
N ARG A 3 -33.72 8.69 -21.84
CA ARG A 3 -32.48 8.99 -22.57
C ARG A 3 -31.64 9.92 -21.70
N VAL A 4 -30.51 9.42 -21.19
CA VAL A 4 -29.51 10.24 -20.49
C VAL A 4 -28.87 11.14 -21.55
N HIS A 5 -29.13 12.44 -21.49
CA HIS A 5 -28.45 13.41 -22.32
C HIS A 5 -26.98 13.48 -21.82
N TRP A 6 -26.05 13.05 -22.66
CA TRP A 6 -24.60 13.06 -22.37
C TRP A 6 -23.92 14.35 -22.84
N ARG A 7 -24.71 15.33 -23.29
CA ARG A 7 -24.26 16.63 -23.78
C ARG A 7 -25.23 17.70 -23.32
N ASP A 8 -24.72 18.93 -23.12
CA ASP A 8 -25.47 20.10 -22.76
C ASP A 8 -26.35 19.86 -21.53
N THR A 9 -25.72 19.23 -20.52
CA THR A 9 -26.36 19.01 -19.23
C THR A 9 -26.64 20.33 -18.52
N GLY A 10 -27.60 20.34 -17.58
CA GLY A 10 -27.90 21.54 -16.80
C GLY A 10 -26.68 22.21 -16.18
N PRO A 11 -25.82 21.47 -15.47
CA PRO A 11 -24.57 21.99 -14.90
C PRO A 11 -23.59 22.58 -15.93
N GLU A 12 -23.42 21.90 -17.09
CA GLU A 12 -22.57 22.43 -18.17
C GLU A 12 -23.09 23.78 -18.69
N ILE A 13 -24.40 23.87 -18.97
CA ILE A 13 -25.01 25.10 -19.47
C ILE A 13 -24.92 26.24 -18.45
N ALA A 14 -25.14 25.92 -17.16
CA ALA A 14 -25.05 26.90 -16.09
C ALA A 14 -23.62 27.47 -15.98
N LEU A 15 -22.62 26.59 -15.97
CA LEU A 15 -21.20 27.00 -15.92
C LEU A 15 -20.80 27.82 -17.15
N ARG A 16 -21.21 27.39 -18.35
CA ARG A 16 -20.93 28.14 -19.60
C ARG A 16 -21.51 29.55 -19.57
N ARG A 17 -22.78 29.72 -19.12
CA ARG A 17 -23.42 31.04 -18.97
C ARG A 17 -22.67 31.92 -17.96
N ALA A 18 -22.28 31.36 -16.83
CA ALA A 18 -21.57 32.10 -15.79
C ALA A 18 -20.18 32.55 -16.24
N LEU A 19 -19.44 31.70 -16.95
CA LEU A 19 -18.13 32.04 -17.55
C LEU A 19 -18.25 33.12 -18.64
N TRP A 20 -19.27 32.99 -19.50
CA TRP A 20 -19.54 33.98 -20.55
C TRP A 20 -19.87 35.36 -19.96
N ALA A 21 -20.72 35.40 -18.94
CA ALA A 21 -21.10 36.65 -18.25
C ALA A 21 -19.85 37.35 -17.62
N ARG A 22 -18.80 36.58 -17.29
CA ARG A 22 -17.53 37.10 -16.76
C ARG A 22 -16.46 37.39 -17.81
N GLY A 23 -16.87 37.40 -19.09
CA GLY A 23 -16.02 37.79 -20.22
C GLY A 23 -15.11 36.68 -20.75
N LEU A 24 -15.21 35.43 -20.26
CA LEU A 24 -14.44 34.33 -20.82
C LEU A 24 -15.10 33.82 -22.10
N ARG A 25 -14.30 33.71 -23.16
CA ARG A 25 -14.72 33.17 -24.46
C ARG A 25 -14.16 31.78 -24.61
N PHE A 26 -15.01 30.81 -24.91
CA PHE A 26 -14.68 29.39 -24.98
C PHE A 26 -15.24 28.73 -26.24
N ARG A 27 -14.75 27.53 -26.50
CA ARG A 27 -15.29 26.61 -27.49
C ARG A 27 -15.85 25.40 -26.75
N VAL A 28 -16.93 24.83 -27.26
CA VAL A 28 -17.57 23.66 -26.68
C VAL A 28 -17.17 22.40 -27.44
N GLN A 29 -17.03 21.29 -26.74
CA GLN A 29 -16.93 19.92 -27.25
C GLN A 29 -15.98 19.75 -28.45
N ARG A 30 -14.69 19.99 -28.25
CA ARG A 30 -13.68 19.65 -29.24
C ARG A 30 -13.45 18.13 -29.31
N VAL A 31 -14.17 17.47 -30.24
CA VAL A 31 -14.14 16.01 -30.45
C VAL A 31 -12.73 15.48 -30.73
N GLN A 32 -11.85 16.31 -31.24
CA GLN A 32 -10.45 15.96 -31.57
C GLN A 32 -9.51 16.02 -30.37
N MET A 33 -9.93 16.55 -29.21
CA MET A 33 -9.10 16.62 -28.01
C MET A 33 -9.27 15.37 -27.14
N PRO A 34 -8.22 14.89 -26.47
CA PRO A 34 -8.31 13.79 -25.53
C PRO A 34 -9.42 14.04 -24.50
N GLY A 35 -10.24 13.02 -24.23
CA GLY A 35 -11.36 13.09 -23.28
C GLY A 35 -12.54 13.95 -23.72
N LYS A 36 -12.46 14.69 -24.84
CA LYS A 36 -13.52 15.56 -25.36
C LYS A 36 -14.03 16.58 -24.33
N PRO A 37 -13.21 17.55 -23.91
CA PRO A 37 -13.56 18.52 -22.88
C PRO A 37 -14.88 19.25 -23.19
N ASP A 38 -15.68 19.54 -22.15
CA ASP A 38 -16.97 20.23 -22.27
C ASP A 38 -16.81 21.72 -22.59
N ILE A 39 -15.71 22.32 -22.08
CA ILE A 39 -15.39 23.73 -22.30
C ILE A 39 -13.89 23.85 -22.59
N VAL A 40 -13.54 24.53 -23.67
CA VAL A 40 -12.15 24.82 -24.04
C VAL A 40 -11.95 26.33 -24.07
N LEU A 41 -11.00 26.84 -23.31
CA LEU A 41 -10.58 28.23 -23.22
C LEU A 41 -9.23 28.40 -23.96
N PRO A 42 -9.20 28.55 -25.29
CA PRO A 42 -7.96 28.53 -26.07
C PRO A 42 -6.97 29.62 -25.68
N ARG A 43 -7.46 30.83 -25.38
CA ARG A 43 -6.64 31.97 -24.96
C ARG A 43 -5.82 31.68 -23.71
N TYR A 44 -6.36 30.84 -22.83
CA TYR A 44 -5.76 30.48 -21.53
C TYR A 44 -5.13 29.10 -21.54
N ARG A 45 -5.16 28.39 -22.68
CA ARG A 45 -4.76 26.97 -22.77
C ARG A 45 -5.38 26.13 -21.65
N THR A 46 -6.65 26.33 -21.36
CA THR A 46 -7.38 25.65 -20.27
C THR A 46 -8.57 24.89 -20.82
N VAL A 47 -8.78 23.69 -20.31
CA VAL A 47 -9.93 22.85 -20.61
C VAL A 47 -10.68 22.52 -19.31
N LEU A 48 -12.00 22.49 -19.39
CA LEU A 48 -12.87 22.15 -18.27
C LEU A 48 -13.69 20.91 -18.62
N PHE A 49 -13.79 19.98 -17.68
CA PHE A 49 -14.70 18.85 -17.73
C PHE A 49 -15.76 19.03 -16.66
N VAL A 50 -17.00 18.65 -16.95
CA VAL A 50 -18.11 18.58 -16.02
C VAL A 50 -18.44 17.10 -15.82
N ASP A 51 -17.91 16.54 -14.77
CA ASP A 51 -18.01 15.11 -14.51
C ASP A 51 -19.30 14.76 -13.77
N GLY A 52 -20.10 13.88 -14.37
CA GLY A 52 -21.30 13.33 -13.73
C GLY A 52 -20.91 12.40 -12.56
N ASP A 53 -21.44 12.67 -11.37
CA ASP A 53 -21.05 11.99 -10.13
C ASP A 53 -21.17 10.46 -10.19
N LEU A 54 -22.20 9.93 -10.87
CA LEU A 54 -22.37 8.50 -11.05
C LEU A 54 -21.30 7.90 -11.98
N TRP A 55 -21.09 8.54 -13.14
CA TRP A 55 -20.32 7.97 -14.23
C TRP A 55 -18.81 8.04 -14.02
N HIS A 56 -18.36 8.96 -13.17
CA HIS A 56 -16.96 9.22 -12.86
C HIS A 56 -16.58 8.86 -11.41
N GLY A 57 -17.47 8.11 -10.71
CA GLY A 57 -17.14 7.44 -9.44
C GLY A 57 -17.19 8.34 -8.20
N ASN A 58 -18.02 9.37 -8.17
CA ASN A 58 -18.18 10.24 -6.99
C ASN A 58 -19.47 9.99 -6.19
N GLN A 59 -20.48 9.34 -6.77
CA GLN A 59 -21.81 9.26 -6.16
C GLN A 59 -21.84 8.53 -4.82
N TRP A 60 -21.01 7.51 -4.60
CA TRP A 60 -20.91 6.82 -3.33
C TRP A 60 -20.46 7.75 -2.20
N ARG A 61 -19.56 8.70 -2.50
CA ARG A 61 -19.10 9.73 -1.53
C ARG A 61 -20.24 10.68 -1.16
N LEU A 62 -21.03 11.11 -2.13
CA LEU A 62 -22.21 11.96 -1.89
C LEU A 62 -23.29 11.26 -1.06
N ARG A 63 -23.34 9.93 -1.11
CA ARG A 63 -24.25 9.10 -0.32
C ARG A 63 -23.68 8.66 1.03
N ASN A 64 -22.46 9.10 1.39
CA ASN A 64 -21.75 8.69 2.60
C ASN A 64 -21.61 7.17 2.72
N LEU A 65 -21.42 6.46 1.62
CA LEU A 65 -21.14 5.02 1.59
C LEU A 65 -19.65 4.79 1.82
N ALA A 66 -19.28 3.61 2.32
CA ALA A 66 -17.89 3.29 2.62
C ALA A 66 -17.06 3.04 1.35
N SER A 67 -17.69 2.59 0.25
CA SER A 67 -17.00 2.25 -1.00
C SER A 67 -17.87 2.40 -2.24
N LEU A 68 -17.23 2.40 -3.42
CA LEU A 68 -17.93 2.34 -4.70
C LEU A 68 -18.72 1.02 -4.84
N GLU A 69 -18.23 -0.06 -4.24
CA GLU A 69 -18.87 -1.37 -4.19
C GLU A 69 -20.21 -1.31 -3.46
N ASP A 70 -20.26 -0.61 -2.33
CA ASP A 70 -21.49 -0.46 -1.52
C ASP A 70 -22.60 0.25 -2.30
N GLN A 71 -22.22 1.15 -3.20
CA GLN A 71 -23.19 1.82 -4.07
C GLN A 71 -23.98 0.83 -4.94
N PHE A 72 -23.39 -0.30 -5.27
CA PHE A 72 -23.97 -1.32 -6.14
C PHE A 72 -24.20 -2.66 -5.43
N ALA A 73 -24.06 -2.74 -4.12
CA ALA A 73 -24.17 -3.99 -3.34
C ALA A 73 -25.50 -4.73 -3.58
N HIS A 74 -26.59 -3.99 -3.83
CA HIS A 74 -27.92 -4.55 -4.07
C HIS A 74 -28.31 -4.60 -5.57
N SER A 75 -27.38 -4.27 -6.47
CA SER A 75 -27.65 -4.29 -7.92
C SER A 75 -27.39 -5.68 -8.50
N GLN A 76 -28.34 -6.20 -9.26
CA GLN A 76 -28.15 -7.45 -10.03
C GLN A 76 -27.01 -7.35 -11.04
N HIS A 77 -26.60 -6.14 -11.43
CA HIS A 77 -25.54 -5.85 -12.40
C HIS A 77 -24.33 -5.16 -11.76
N SER A 78 -24.05 -5.43 -10.47
CA SER A 78 -22.97 -4.79 -9.70
C SER A 78 -21.62 -4.85 -10.43
N ALA A 79 -21.20 -6.03 -10.87
CA ALA A 79 -19.92 -6.22 -11.57
C ALA A 79 -19.81 -5.40 -12.85
N TYR A 80 -20.90 -5.29 -13.63
CA TYR A 80 -20.94 -4.47 -14.84
C TYR A 80 -20.76 -2.99 -14.52
N TRP A 81 -21.48 -2.47 -13.52
CA TRP A 81 -21.41 -1.05 -13.14
C TRP A 81 -20.05 -0.69 -12.58
N LEU A 82 -19.49 -1.51 -11.70
CA LEU A 82 -18.15 -1.31 -11.15
C LEU A 82 -17.08 -1.28 -12.25
N SER A 83 -17.11 -2.27 -13.15
CA SER A 83 -16.19 -2.30 -14.29
C SER A 83 -16.34 -1.06 -15.17
N LYS A 84 -17.58 -0.64 -15.47
CA LYS A 84 -17.87 0.51 -16.32
C LYS A 84 -17.38 1.82 -15.73
N ILE A 85 -17.64 2.05 -14.43
CA ILE A 85 -17.22 3.29 -13.76
C ILE A 85 -15.68 3.33 -13.64
N ARG A 86 -15.04 2.23 -13.24
CA ARG A 86 -13.58 2.13 -13.17
C ARG A 86 -12.92 2.40 -14.54
N GLN A 87 -13.50 1.86 -15.61
CA GLN A 87 -13.04 2.14 -16.97
C GLN A 87 -13.17 3.62 -17.35
N ASN A 88 -14.26 4.29 -16.92
CA ASN A 88 -14.42 5.73 -17.14
C ASN A 88 -13.34 6.51 -16.37
N MET A 89 -13.16 6.23 -15.07
CA MET A 89 -12.13 6.88 -14.23
C MET A 89 -10.73 6.72 -14.85
N SER A 90 -10.39 5.52 -15.34
CA SER A 90 -9.12 5.27 -16.02
C SER A 90 -8.97 6.11 -17.29
N ARG A 91 -10.01 6.21 -18.13
CA ARG A 91 -9.99 7.06 -19.33
C ARG A 91 -9.85 8.53 -18.99
N ASP A 92 -10.49 8.99 -17.91
CA ASP A 92 -10.36 10.37 -17.44
C ASP A 92 -8.92 10.69 -17.06
N CYS A 93 -8.26 9.76 -16.39
CA CYS A 93 -6.86 9.84 -16.02
C CYS A 93 -5.96 10.00 -17.25
N VAL A 94 -6.09 9.08 -18.23
CA VAL A 94 -5.30 9.10 -19.46
C VAL A 94 -5.53 10.37 -20.26
N SER A 95 -6.79 10.79 -20.43
CA SER A 95 -7.11 12.01 -21.18
C SER A 95 -6.59 13.27 -20.49
N THR A 96 -6.67 13.32 -19.15
CA THR A 96 -6.10 14.42 -18.37
C THR A 96 -4.58 14.48 -18.55
N ALA A 97 -3.89 13.34 -18.41
CA ALA A 97 -2.43 13.27 -18.58
C ALA A 97 -1.99 13.72 -19.98
N SER A 98 -2.70 13.28 -21.03
CA SER A 98 -2.41 13.68 -22.41
C SER A 98 -2.57 15.19 -22.62
N LEU A 99 -3.66 15.78 -22.15
CA LEU A 99 -3.90 17.22 -22.27
C LEU A 99 -2.85 18.05 -21.53
N LEU A 100 -2.47 17.60 -20.35
CA LEU A 100 -1.43 18.25 -19.56
C LEU A 100 -0.06 18.15 -20.25
N ALA A 101 0.29 16.99 -20.83
CA ALA A 101 1.52 16.81 -21.62
C ALA A 101 1.56 17.75 -22.84
N ASP A 102 0.39 18.01 -23.44
CA ASP A 102 0.24 18.99 -24.54
C ASP A 102 0.24 20.46 -24.05
N GLY A 103 0.48 20.70 -22.76
CA GLY A 103 0.57 22.03 -22.14
C GLY A 103 -0.77 22.71 -21.91
N TRP A 104 -1.86 21.96 -21.81
CA TRP A 104 -3.16 22.46 -21.41
C TRP A 104 -3.32 22.42 -19.89
N ARG A 105 -3.97 23.43 -19.30
CA ARG A 105 -4.49 23.33 -17.93
C ARG A 105 -5.80 22.55 -17.97
N VAL A 106 -5.97 21.61 -17.06
CA VAL A 106 -7.16 20.76 -16.98
C VAL A 106 -7.84 20.96 -15.63
N LEU A 107 -9.10 21.35 -15.63
CA LEU A 107 -9.94 21.39 -14.43
C LEU A 107 -11.14 20.47 -14.62
N ARG A 108 -11.35 19.58 -13.67
CA ARG A 108 -12.51 18.69 -13.61
C ARG A 108 -13.40 19.11 -12.46
N LEU A 109 -14.68 19.34 -12.75
CA LEU A 109 -15.68 19.80 -11.79
C LEU A 109 -16.81 18.78 -11.71
N TRP A 110 -17.22 18.40 -10.51
CA TRP A 110 -18.38 17.54 -10.32
C TRP A 110 -19.67 18.29 -10.62
N GLU A 111 -20.63 17.61 -11.26
CA GLU A 111 -21.95 18.19 -11.51
C GLU A 111 -22.62 18.63 -10.21
N SER A 112 -22.52 17.85 -9.13
CA SER A 112 -23.03 18.18 -7.81
C SER A 112 -22.38 19.43 -7.20
N SER A 113 -21.10 19.66 -7.46
CA SER A 113 -20.38 20.86 -6.98
C SER A 113 -20.90 22.11 -7.69
N ILE A 114 -21.08 22.05 -9.00
CA ILE A 114 -21.63 23.15 -9.80
C ILE A 114 -23.07 23.46 -9.38
N LEU A 115 -23.89 22.43 -9.17
CA LEU A 115 -25.29 22.60 -8.74
C LEU A 115 -25.41 23.22 -7.34
N ARG A 116 -24.49 22.88 -6.45
CA ARG A 116 -24.47 23.38 -5.07
C ARG A 116 -23.92 24.79 -4.97
N ASP A 117 -22.86 25.09 -5.73
CA ASP A 117 -22.17 26.38 -5.73
C ASP A 117 -21.62 26.71 -7.12
N LEU A 118 -22.52 27.29 -7.94
CA LEU A 118 -22.16 27.73 -9.29
C LEU A 118 -21.15 28.87 -9.26
N GLU A 119 -21.27 29.78 -8.28
CA GLU A 119 -20.39 30.94 -8.15
C GLU A 119 -18.97 30.51 -7.83
N GLY A 120 -18.76 29.70 -6.79
CA GLY A 120 -17.45 29.16 -6.43
C GLY A 120 -16.83 28.31 -7.53
N SER A 121 -17.63 27.45 -8.19
CA SER A 121 -17.17 26.66 -9.35
C SER A 121 -16.72 27.53 -10.52
N THR A 122 -17.42 28.63 -10.78
CA THR A 122 -17.08 29.60 -11.83
C THR A 122 -15.82 30.36 -11.47
N GLN A 123 -15.69 30.80 -10.23
CA GLN A 123 -14.50 31.51 -9.73
C GLN A 123 -13.25 30.62 -9.83
N LEU A 124 -13.35 29.35 -9.41
CA LEU A 124 -12.28 28.37 -9.54
C LEU A 124 -11.85 28.18 -11.00
N ALA A 125 -12.80 28.11 -11.94
CA ALA A 125 -12.49 27.99 -13.36
C ALA A 125 -11.76 29.23 -13.91
N ILE A 126 -12.11 30.44 -13.43
CA ILE A 126 -11.45 31.69 -13.80
C ILE A 126 -10.02 31.75 -13.25
N GLU A 127 -9.86 31.40 -12.00
CA GLU A 127 -8.55 31.35 -11.33
C GLU A 127 -7.63 30.35 -12.01
N THR A 128 -8.13 29.14 -12.30
CA THR A 128 -7.40 28.13 -13.07
C THR A 128 -6.97 28.66 -14.44
N ALA A 129 -7.85 29.34 -15.15
CA ALA A 129 -7.55 29.88 -16.47
C ALA A 129 -6.53 31.01 -16.43
N ARG A 130 -6.54 31.84 -15.41
CA ARG A 130 -5.68 33.03 -15.27
C ARG A 130 -4.42 32.79 -14.43
N SER A 131 -4.26 31.58 -13.86
CA SER A 131 -3.11 31.23 -13.03
C SER A 131 -1.81 31.29 -13.85
N ASP A 132 -0.79 31.92 -13.29
CA ASP A 132 0.59 31.83 -13.80
C ASP A 132 1.31 30.56 -13.33
N ALA A 133 0.68 29.78 -12.46
CA ALA A 133 1.21 28.50 -11.99
C ALA A 133 1.29 27.48 -13.13
N SER A 134 2.28 26.61 -13.07
CA SER A 134 2.41 25.48 -14.00
C SER A 134 1.06 24.72 -14.12
N PRO A 135 0.70 24.22 -15.32
CA PRO A 135 -0.50 23.39 -15.50
C PRO A 135 -0.62 22.20 -14.54
N ASP A 136 0.42 21.92 -13.79
CA ASP A 136 0.59 20.75 -12.93
C ASP A 136 -0.19 20.80 -11.61
N ALA A 137 -0.84 21.94 -11.28
CA ALA A 137 -1.30 22.23 -9.93
C ALA A 137 -2.67 21.62 -9.52
N TYR A 138 -3.38 20.91 -10.39
CA TYR A 138 -4.79 20.57 -10.11
C TYR A 138 -5.12 19.10 -10.39
N GLY A 139 -4.43 18.20 -9.68
CA GLY A 139 -4.90 16.82 -9.52
C GLY A 139 -5.95 16.73 -8.41
N VAL A 140 -7.13 16.20 -8.70
CA VAL A 140 -8.04 15.76 -7.64
C VAL A 140 -7.35 14.64 -6.88
N VAL A 141 -6.96 14.88 -5.63
CA VAL A 141 -6.46 13.81 -4.74
C VAL A 141 -7.69 13.08 -4.20
N PRO A 142 -7.93 11.84 -4.61
CA PRO A 142 -9.03 11.05 -4.07
C PRO A 142 -8.83 10.83 -2.57
N ALA A 143 -9.93 10.75 -1.82
CA ALA A 143 -9.84 10.36 -0.41
C ALA A 143 -9.34 8.91 -0.32
N LYS A 144 -8.43 8.60 0.59
CA LYS A 144 -7.92 7.29 1.06
C LYS A 144 -8.20 6.08 0.14
N THR A 145 -7.80 6.17 -1.13
CA THR A 145 -7.87 5.09 -2.10
C THR A 145 -6.48 4.51 -2.37
N CYS A 146 -6.39 3.22 -2.63
CA CYS A 146 -5.12 2.50 -2.77
C CYS A 146 -5.12 1.57 -3.99
N ALA A 147 -3.96 1.50 -4.65
CA ALA A 147 -3.59 0.43 -5.57
C ALA A 147 -2.51 -0.43 -4.91
N GLU A 148 -2.80 -1.71 -4.72
CA GLU A 148 -1.90 -2.66 -4.05
C GLU A 148 -1.18 -3.51 -5.11
N PHE A 149 0.13 -3.28 -5.28
CA PHE A 149 0.98 -4.07 -6.17
C PHE A 149 1.71 -5.14 -5.36
N PHE A 150 1.90 -6.32 -5.97
CA PHE A 150 2.40 -7.51 -5.27
C PHE A 150 1.51 -7.86 -4.07
N ALA A 151 0.19 -7.81 -4.31
CA ALA A 151 -0.83 -7.84 -3.27
C ALA A 151 -0.82 -9.15 -2.46
N GLY A 152 -0.28 -10.22 -3.01
CA GLY A 152 -0.19 -11.49 -2.33
C GLY A 152 -1.56 -12.00 -1.88
N ILE A 153 -1.69 -12.23 -0.59
CA ILE A 153 -2.95 -12.67 0.04
C ILE A 153 -3.79 -11.51 0.60
N GLY A 154 -3.37 -10.23 0.38
CA GLY A 154 -4.13 -9.03 0.74
C GLY A 154 -4.04 -8.60 2.21
N LEU A 155 -2.95 -8.92 2.93
CA LEU A 155 -2.83 -8.48 4.32
C LEU A 155 -2.57 -6.97 4.44
N VAL A 156 -1.97 -6.31 3.44
CA VAL A 156 -1.87 -4.85 3.38
C VAL A 156 -3.26 -4.24 3.21
N ARG A 157 -4.09 -4.78 2.30
CA ARG A 157 -5.49 -4.39 2.16
C ARG A 157 -6.26 -4.50 3.47
N MET A 158 -6.16 -5.65 4.15
CA MET A 158 -6.84 -5.89 5.44
C MET A 158 -6.52 -4.81 6.46
N ALA A 159 -5.25 -4.41 6.57
CA ALA A 159 -4.81 -3.37 7.48
C ALA A 159 -5.31 -1.97 7.06
N LEU A 160 -5.19 -1.63 5.79
CA LEU A 160 -5.58 -0.33 5.27
C LEU A 160 -7.09 -0.09 5.38
N GLU A 161 -7.93 -1.10 5.08
CA GLU A 161 -9.39 -1.00 5.19
C GLU A 161 -9.84 -0.69 6.62
N ARG A 162 -9.19 -1.25 7.65
CA ARG A 162 -9.46 -0.93 9.06
C ARG A 162 -9.15 0.52 9.43
N HIS A 163 -8.36 1.23 8.61
CA HIS A 163 -8.01 2.63 8.78
C HIS A 163 -8.71 3.57 7.78
N GLY A 164 -9.80 3.09 7.16
CA GLY A 164 -10.68 3.85 6.29
C GLY A 164 -10.16 4.03 4.86
N TRP A 165 -9.22 3.18 4.42
CA TRP A 165 -8.78 3.13 3.03
C TRP A 165 -9.65 2.16 2.22
N THR A 166 -9.76 2.42 0.91
CA THR A 166 -10.40 1.51 -0.06
C THR A 166 -9.35 1.06 -1.06
N VAL A 167 -9.19 -0.25 -1.25
CA VAL A 167 -8.32 -0.80 -2.29
C VAL A 167 -9.13 -0.91 -3.58
N GLU A 168 -8.80 -0.07 -4.56
CA GLU A 168 -9.51 0.02 -5.84
C GLU A 168 -8.83 -0.78 -6.96
N TYR A 169 -7.60 -1.21 -6.73
CA TYR A 169 -6.83 -2.04 -7.64
C TYR A 169 -5.85 -2.91 -6.85
N ALA A 170 -5.72 -4.17 -7.25
CA ALA A 170 -4.72 -5.09 -6.71
C ALA A 170 -4.07 -5.85 -7.86
N ASN A 171 -2.77 -6.14 -7.74
CA ASN A 171 -2.02 -6.90 -8.73
C ASN A 171 -1.08 -7.91 -8.07
N ASP A 172 -1.07 -9.11 -8.57
CA ASP A 172 -0.05 -10.14 -8.30
C ASP A 172 0.02 -11.10 -9.48
N ILE A 173 1.14 -11.81 -9.62
CA ILE A 173 1.35 -12.82 -10.66
C ILE A 173 0.98 -14.24 -10.19
N ASP A 174 0.87 -14.45 -8.86
CA ASP A 174 0.73 -15.78 -8.26
C ASP A 174 -0.75 -16.18 -8.13
N GLU A 175 -1.16 -17.18 -8.92
CA GLU A 175 -2.53 -17.72 -8.91
C GLU A 175 -2.95 -18.29 -7.55
N GLN A 176 -2.01 -18.89 -6.80
CA GLN A 176 -2.32 -19.48 -5.49
C GLN A 176 -2.57 -18.39 -4.46
N LYS A 177 -1.80 -17.30 -4.50
CA LYS A 177 -2.04 -16.13 -3.65
C LYS A 177 -3.35 -15.45 -4.02
N TYR A 178 -3.66 -15.33 -5.31
CA TYR A 178 -4.96 -14.83 -5.77
C TYR A 178 -6.12 -15.69 -5.27
N ALA A 179 -5.99 -17.01 -5.26
CA ALA A 179 -7.03 -17.89 -4.71
C ALA A 179 -7.32 -17.59 -3.22
N MET A 180 -6.29 -17.34 -2.42
CA MET A 180 -6.41 -16.90 -1.02
C MET A 180 -7.03 -15.51 -0.93
N TYR A 181 -6.54 -14.54 -1.70
CA TYR A 181 -7.07 -13.19 -1.77
C TYR A 181 -8.58 -13.18 -2.09
N ARG A 182 -8.98 -13.92 -3.12
CA ARG A 182 -10.39 -14.04 -3.53
C ARG A 182 -11.27 -14.72 -2.47
N SER A 183 -10.73 -15.66 -1.70
CA SER A 183 -11.50 -16.31 -0.63
C SER A 183 -11.77 -15.34 0.53
N GLN A 184 -10.88 -14.42 0.78
CA GLN A 184 -11.01 -13.40 1.82
C GLN A 184 -11.87 -12.23 1.37
N PHE A 185 -11.65 -11.71 0.16
CA PHE A 185 -12.29 -10.51 -0.36
C PHE A 185 -13.25 -10.85 -1.51
N ARG A 186 -14.55 -10.72 -1.26
CA ARG A 186 -15.60 -11.13 -2.21
C ARG A 186 -15.60 -10.31 -3.50
N ASP A 187 -15.12 -9.09 -3.44
CA ASP A 187 -15.01 -8.13 -4.54
C ASP A 187 -13.71 -8.26 -5.37
N ALA A 188 -12.85 -9.21 -5.04
CA ALA A 188 -11.55 -9.41 -5.71
C ALA A 188 -11.67 -9.48 -7.25
N HIS A 189 -12.73 -10.13 -7.76
CA HIS A 189 -12.96 -10.29 -9.20
C HIS A 189 -13.13 -8.95 -9.95
N ALA A 190 -13.47 -7.87 -9.24
CA ALA A 190 -13.76 -6.57 -9.84
C ALA A 190 -12.52 -5.68 -10.00
N HIS A 191 -11.46 -5.90 -9.21
CA HIS A 191 -10.30 -5.01 -9.13
C HIS A 191 -8.94 -5.72 -9.13
N PHE A 192 -8.91 -7.06 -9.03
CA PHE A 192 -7.66 -7.80 -9.03
C PHE A 192 -7.18 -8.09 -10.46
N ASP A 193 -5.94 -7.73 -10.74
CA ASP A 193 -5.28 -7.98 -12.03
C ASP A 193 -4.18 -9.06 -11.86
N LEU A 194 -4.51 -10.28 -12.24
CA LEU A 194 -3.62 -11.44 -12.14
C LEU A 194 -2.66 -11.45 -13.34
N ARG A 195 -1.56 -10.70 -13.21
CA ARG A 195 -0.50 -10.64 -14.25
C ARG A 195 0.81 -10.15 -13.70
N ASP A 196 1.86 -10.33 -14.49
CA ASP A 196 3.17 -9.74 -14.24
C ASP A 196 3.04 -8.19 -14.23
N VAL A 197 3.64 -7.53 -13.24
CA VAL A 197 3.66 -6.07 -13.12
C VAL A 197 4.27 -5.39 -14.36
N HIS A 198 5.19 -6.06 -15.05
CA HIS A 198 5.76 -5.57 -16.31
C HIS A 198 4.76 -5.52 -17.47
N LEU A 199 3.65 -6.24 -17.36
CA LEU A 199 2.60 -6.33 -18.38
C LEU A 199 1.31 -5.59 -17.96
N VAL A 200 1.30 -4.93 -16.81
CA VAL A 200 0.16 -4.12 -16.38
C VAL A 200 0.00 -2.93 -17.31
N ASP A 201 -1.21 -2.79 -17.85
CA ASP A 201 -1.61 -1.62 -18.64
C ASP A 201 -1.95 -0.46 -17.68
N PRO A 202 -1.26 0.71 -17.77
CA PRO A 202 -1.54 1.88 -16.94
C PRO A 202 -3.01 2.32 -17.00
N ALA A 203 -3.68 2.13 -18.14
CA ALA A 203 -5.09 2.49 -18.31
C ALA A 203 -6.04 1.67 -17.43
N ARG A 204 -5.59 0.56 -16.86
CA ARG A 204 -6.36 -0.29 -15.92
C ARG A 204 -6.22 0.14 -14.47
N VAL A 205 -5.18 0.92 -14.15
CA VAL A 205 -4.93 1.40 -12.79
C VAL A 205 -5.76 2.67 -12.56
N PRO A 206 -6.70 2.67 -11.62
CA PRO A 206 -7.49 3.86 -11.33
C PRO A 206 -6.62 4.94 -10.68
N THR A 207 -7.09 6.19 -10.73
CA THR A 207 -6.46 7.27 -9.98
C THR A 207 -6.69 7.04 -8.49
N VAL A 208 -5.63 6.81 -7.75
CA VAL A 208 -5.66 6.54 -6.30
C VAL A 208 -4.70 7.45 -5.55
N THR A 209 -4.89 7.56 -4.25
CA THR A 209 -4.03 8.37 -3.37
C THR A 209 -2.73 7.66 -3.01
N LEU A 210 -2.76 6.34 -2.86
CA LEU A 210 -1.63 5.53 -2.43
C LEU A 210 -1.39 4.37 -3.40
N ALA A 211 -0.13 4.13 -3.77
CA ALA A 211 0.30 2.85 -4.30
C ALA A 211 1.18 2.13 -3.29
N THR A 212 0.85 0.87 -2.96
CA THR A 212 1.71 0.02 -2.13
C THR A 212 2.43 -1.00 -2.99
N ALA A 213 3.69 -1.32 -2.66
CA ALA A 213 4.47 -2.31 -3.36
C ALA A 213 5.40 -3.09 -2.43
N SER A 214 5.03 -4.34 -2.13
CA SER A 214 5.83 -5.30 -1.37
C SER A 214 6.52 -6.26 -2.35
N PHE A 215 7.50 -5.74 -3.10
CA PHE A 215 8.12 -6.47 -4.19
C PHE A 215 9.05 -7.59 -3.71
N PRO A 216 9.26 -8.67 -4.51
CA PRO A 216 10.06 -9.83 -4.13
C PRO A 216 11.49 -9.48 -3.70
N CYS A 217 11.93 -10.05 -2.57
CA CYS A 217 13.21 -9.77 -1.94
C CYS A 217 14.28 -10.87 -2.12
N ASN A 218 14.01 -11.89 -2.93
CA ASN A 218 14.89 -13.07 -3.00
C ASN A 218 16.31 -12.75 -3.46
N ASP A 219 16.51 -11.74 -4.29
CA ASP A 219 17.81 -11.29 -4.75
C ASP A 219 18.45 -10.27 -3.80
N LEU A 220 17.68 -9.72 -2.85
CA LEU A 220 18.08 -8.69 -1.88
C LEU A 220 18.33 -9.26 -0.47
N SER A 221 17.84 -10.48 -0.18
CA SER A 221 17.92 -11.06 1.15
C SER A 221 19.27 -11.74 1.41
N LEU A 222 19.70 -11.76 2.68
CA LEU A 222 20.90 -12.48 3.12
C LEU A 222 20.86 -14.00 2.83
N ALA A 223 19.67 -14.57 2.63
CA ALA A 223 19.43 -15.97 2.32
C ALA A 223 19.20 -16.23 0.82
N GLY A 224 19.17 -15.19 -0.01
CA GLY A 224 18.91 -15.27 -1.45
C GLY A 224 20.18 -15.22 -2.31
N SER A 225 19.99 -15.03 -3.62
CA SER A 225 21.06 -15.03 -4.62
C SER A 225 22.00 -13.83 -4.58
N ARG A 226 21.62 -12.77 -3.86
CA ARG A 226 22.35 -11.49 -3.73
C ARG A 226 22.64 -10.79 -5.07
N GLN A 227 21.76 -10.96 -6.06
CA GLN A 227 21.92 -10.31 -7.39
C GLN A 227 21.45 -8.85 -7.40
N GLY A 228 20.93 -8.34 -6.28
CA GLY A 228 20.45 -6.96 -6.15
C GLY A 228 19.22 -6.66 -7.00
N LEU A 229 19.01 -5.40 -7.33
CA LEU A 229 17.89 -4.96 -8.19
C LEU A 229 18.00 -5.45 -9.64
N GLY A 230 19.17 -5.93 -10.08
CA GLY A 230 19.36 -6.56 -11.40
C GLY A 230 18.94 -8.03 -11.46
N GLY A 231 18.61 -8.68 -10.33
CA GLY A 231 18.14 -10.06 -10.29
C GLY A 231 16.76 -10.22 -10.91
N LYS A 232 16.46 -11.40 -11.45
CA LYS A 232 15.17 -11.67 -12.15
C LYS A 232 13.93 -11.34 -11.30
N GLN A 233 13.98 -11.56 -10.00
CA GLN A 233 12.82 -11.32 -9.11
C GLN A 233 12.78 -9.88 -8.58
N SER A 234 13.92 -9.28 -8.34
CA SER A 234 14.01 -7.86 -7.94
C SER A 234 13.76 -6.90 -9.11
N SER A 235 13.83 -7.38 -10.37
CA SER A 235 13.43 -6.61 -11.54
C SER A 235 11.97 -6.15 -11.49
N ALA A 236 11.12 -6.81 -10.71
CA ALA A 236 9.74 -6.43 -10.47
C ALA A 236 9.59 -4.99 -9.91
N PHE A 237 10.57 -4.49 -9.14
CA PHE A 237 10.64 -3.09 -8.73
C PHE A 237 10.66 -2.16 -9.95
N TRP A 238 11.43 -2.48 -10.99
CA TRP A 238 11.50 -1.66 -12.21
C TRP A 238 10.20 -1.70 -13.01
N GLY A 239 9.47 -2.82 -12.98
CA GLY A 239 8.11 -2.89 -13.52
C GLY A 239 7.16 -1.92 -12.83
N PHE A 240 7.25 -1.80 -11.51
CA PHE A 240 6.48 -0.82 -10.73
C PHE A 240 6.90 0.63 -11.06
N VAL A 241 8.21 0.92 -11.12
CA VAL A 241 8.72 2.25 -11.50
C VAL A 241 8.30 2.64 -12.92
N ARG A 242 8.35 1.69 -13.88
CA ARG A 242 7.82 1.89 -15.24
C ARG A 242 6.35 2.31 -15.18
N LEU A 243 5.55 1.56 -14.44
CA LEU A 243 4.11 1.85 -14.32
C LEU A 243 3.86 3.24 -13.71
N LEU A 244 4.54 3.60 -12.64
CA LEU A 244 4.46 4.94 -12.06
C LEU A 244 4.87 6.03 -13.08
N THR A 245 5.84 5.74 -13.94
CA THR A 245 6.28 6.66 -15.01
C THR A 245 5.17 6.85 -16.05
N GLU A 246 4.58 5.75 -16.53
CA GLU A 246 3.55 5.75 -17.56
C GLU A 246 2.21 6.33 -17.07
N LEU A 247 1.88 6.19 -15.77
CA LEU A 247 0.74 6.87 -15.14
C LEU A 247 0.89 8.40 -15.19
N GLY A 248 2.10 8.92 -15.34
CA GLY A 248 2.35 10.36 -15.51
C GLY A 248 1.75 11.15 -14.35
N ARG A 249 0.80 12.02 -14.64
CA ARG A 249 0.12 12.89 -13.65
C ARG A 249 -1.03 12.22 -12.90
N CYS A 250 -1.49 11.06 -13.37
CA CYS A 250 -2.40 10.19 -12.63
C CYS A 250 -1.67 9.32 -11.61
N ARG A 251 -0.38 9.51 -11.48
CA ARG A 251 0.47 8.84 -10.50
C ARG A 251 -0.03 9.11 -9.09
N PRO A 252 -0.14 8.07 -8.25
CA PRO A 252 -0.52 8.26 -6.85
C PRO A 252 0.42 9.26 -6.14
N PRO A 253 -0.11 10.24 -5.39
CA PRO A 253 0.73 11.18 -4.64
C PRO A 253 1.52 10.50 -3.52
N LEU A 254 1.12 9.32 -3.08
CA LEU A 254 1.82 8.54 -2.06
C LEU A 254 2.23 7.18 -2.61
N VAL A 255 3.43 6.74 -2.23
CA VAL A 255 3.88 5.36 -2.41
C VAL A 255 4.35 4.79 -1.07
N LEU A 256 4.06 3.52 -0.80
CA LEU A 256 4.58 2.77 0.33
C LEU A 256 5.27 1.52 -0.20
N LEU A 257 6.59 1.46 -0.04
CA LEU A 257 7.37 0.26 -0.35
C LEU A 257 7.64 -0.54 0.92
N GLU A 258 7.63 -1.85 0.82
CA GLU A 258 8.06 -2.76 1.89
C GLU A 258 9.11 -3.73 1.34
N ASN A 259 10.14 -3.97 2.15
CA ASN A 259 11.15 -4.99 1.83
C ASN A 259 11.89 -5.46 3.10
N VAL A 260 12.81 -6.42 2.93
CA VAL A 260 13.68 -6.89 4.01
C VAL A 260 14.78 -5.87 4.36
N PRO A 261 15.30 -5.85 5.61
CA PRO A 261 16.40 -4.94 5.98
C PRO A 261 17.67 -5.10 5.13
N GLY A 262 17.89 -6.29 4.55
CA GLY A 262 19.01 -6.53 3.65
C GLY A 262 19.02 -5.66 2.40
N PHE A 263 17.88 -5.07 2.01
CA PHE A 263 17.80 -4.12 0.93
C PHE A 263 18.65 -2.86 1.18
N LEU A 264 18.64 -2.37 2.43
CA LEU A 264 19.46 -1.22 2.83
C LEU A 264 20.97 -1.42 2.59
N THR A 265 21.45 -2.68 2.70
CA THR A 265 22.88 -3.01 2.61
C THR A 265 23.24 -3.79 1.35
N SER A 266 22.30 -4.03 0.45
CA SER A 266 22.52 -4.72 -0.81
C SER A 266 23.53 -3.96 -1.67
N HIS A 267 24.57 -4.66 -2.16
CA HIS A 267 25.69 -4.07 -2.91
C HIS A 267 26.24 -2.79 -2.27
N GLU A 268 26.48 -2.83 -0.95
CA GLU A 268 26.99 -1.67 -0.18
C GLU A 268 26.03 -0.47 -0.20
N GLY A 269 24.71 -0.73 -0.25
CA GLY A 269 23.66 0.28 -0.27
C GLY A 269 23.33 0.85 -1.66
N ARG A 270 24.05 0.43 -2.71
CA ARG A 270 23.82 0.94 -4.07
C ARG A 270 22.41 0.66 -4.59
N ASP A 271 21.87 -0.53 -4.36
CA ASP A 271 20.52 -0.89 -4.81
C ASP A 271 19.46 -0.02 -4.13
N PHE A 272 19.61 0.20 -2.84
CA PHE A 272 18.68 1.05 -2.08
C PHE A 272 18.76 2.51 -2.55
N ARG A 273 19.97 3.04 -2.75
CA ARG A 273 20.21 4.36 -3.30
C ARG A 273 19.54 4.53 -4.67
N GLU A 274 19.74 3.57 -5.57
CA GLU A 274 19.18 3.62 -6.93
C GLU A 274 17.65 3.61 -6.92
N ALA A 275 17.03 2.80 -6.04
CA ALA A 275 15.59 2.78 -5.86
C ALA A 275 15.05 4.13 -5.39
N LEU A 276 15.67 4.76 -4.38
CA LEU A 276 15.24 6.06 -3.87
C LEU A 276 15.42 7.18 -4.90
N ILE A 277 16.56 7.22 -5.61
CA ILE A 277 16.79 8.18 -6.69
C ILE A 277 15.77 8.00 -7.81
N SER A 278 15.35 6.77 -8.12
CA SER A 278 14.33 6.52 -9.13
C SER A 278 12.99 7.12 -8.74
N LEU A 279 12.61 7.03 -7.45
CA LEU A 279 11.43 7.72 -6.92
C LEU A 279 11.59 9.24 -6.95
N ASN A 280 12.77 9.78 -6.58
CA ASN A 280 13.02 11.23 -6.66
C ASN A 280 12.91 11.75 -8.10
N ARG A 281 13.40 11.01 -9.11
CA ARG A 281 13.23 11.37 -10.53
C ARG A 281 11.77 11.43 -10.97
N LEU A 282 10.90 10.69 -10.27
CA LEU A 282 9.46 10.76 -10.45
C LEU A 282 8.81 11.88 -9.62
N GLY A 283 9.57 12.66 -8.86
CA GLY A 283 9.09 13.78 -8.05
C GLY A 283 8.66 13.39 -6.63
N TYR A 284 8.92 12.17 -6.18
CA TYR A 284 8.67 11.79 -4.79
C TYR A 284 9.84 12.19 -3.89
N ALA A 285 9.57 12.95 -2.83
CA ALA A 285 10.47 13.02 -1.68
C ALA A 285 10.23 11.79 -0.78
N VAL A 286 11.29 11.22 -0.19
CA VAL A 286 11.23 9.90 0.44
C VAL A 286 11.57 9.93 1.93
N ASP A 287 10.95 9.06 2.71
CA ASP A 287 11.34 8.70 4.06
C ASP A 287 11.57 7.20 4.15
N ALA A 288 12.43 6.76 5.06
CA ALA A 288 12.71 5.35 5.30
C ALA A 288 12.82 5.03 6.79
N PHE A 289 12.26 3.89 7.20
CA PHE A 289 12.32 3.43 8.58
C PHE A 289 12.17 1.91 8.67
N LEU A 290 12.59 1.32 9.79
CA LEU A 290 12.48 -0.10 10.08
C LEU A 290 11.45 -0.33 11.18
N LEU A 291 10.63 -1.38 11.01
CA LEU A 291 9.72 -1.88 12.03
C LEU A 291 9.89 -3.39 12.20
N ASP A 292 9.89 -3.84 13.46
CA ASP A 292 9.83 -5.27 13.77
C ASP A 292 8.41 -5.63 14.21
N ALA A 293 7.80 -6.60 13.53
CA ALA A 293 6.49 -7.13 13.91
C ALA A 293 6.46 -7.62 15.37
N ALA A 294 7.61 -7.96 15.96
CA ALA A 294 7.72 -8.34 17.36
C ALA A 294 7.22 -7.27 18.36
N ARG A 295 7.04 -6.03 17.91
CA ARG A 295 6.42 -4.96 18.70
C ARG A 295 4.90 -5.09 18.78
N PHE A 296 4.29 -5.79 17.85
CA PHE A 296 2.84 -5.89 17.67
C PHE A 296 2.29 -7.30 17.89
N VAL A 297 3.01 -8.31 17.39
CA VAL A 297 2.65 -9.73 17.44
C VAL A 297 3.85 -10.55 17.91
N PRO A 298 3.69 -11.77 18.44
CA PRO A 298 4.83 -12.56 18.90
C PRO A 298 5.60 -13.23 17.74
N GLN A 299 6.01 -12.41 16.74
CA GLN A 299 6.83 -12.83 15.61
C GLN A 299 7.96 -11.83 15.36
N SER A 300 9.20 -12.27 15.36
CA SER A 300 10.35 -11.46 14.96
C SER A 300 10.41 -11.36 13.44
N ARG A 301 9.93 -10.23 12.89
CA ARG A 301 9.89 -9.95 11.45
C ARG A 301 10.20 -8.48 11.21
N GLN A 302 11.47 -8.17 11.11
CA GLN A 302 11.91 -6.81 10.80
C GLN A 302 11.76 -6.52 9.31
N ARG A 303 11.22 -5.34 8.97
CA ARG A 303 11.03 -4.85 7.61
C ARG A 303 11.45 -3.40 7.46
N LEU A 304 11.96 -3.10 6.29
CA LEU A 304 12.28 -1.75 5.83
C LEU A 304 11.08 -1.21 5.06
N PHE A 305 10.62 -0.05 5.45
CA PHE A 305 9.56 0.69 4.79
C PHE A 305 10.11 1.96 4.17
N VAL A 306 9.63 2.29 2.97
CA VAL A 306 9.89 3.57 2.32
C VAL A 306 8.56 4.21 2.00
N VAL A 307 8.37 5.46 2.42
CA VAL A 307 7.23 6.27 2.03
C VAL A 307 7.71 7.38 1.10
N GLY A 308 7.16 7.41 -0.11
CA GLY A 308 7.37 8.52 -1.04
C GLY A 308 6.16 9.43 -1.06
N VAL A 309 6.38 10.74 -1.03
CA VAL A 309 5.35 11.76 -1.15
C VAL A 309 5.65 12.66 -2.34
N HIS A 310 4.67 12.80 -3.22
CA HIS A 310 4.70 13.71 -4.35
C HIS A 310 3.57 14.74 -4.19
N ASP A 311 3.94 16.02 -4.15
CA ASP A 311 2.92 17.06 -4.20
C ASP A 311 2.70 17.47 -5.67
N PRO A 312 1.54 17.18 -6.25
CA PRO A 312 1.24 17.55 -7.62
C PRO A 312 1.24 19.08 -7.85
N ARG A 313 1.26 19.87 -6.78
CA ARG A 313 1.38 21.35 -6.84
C ARG A 313 2.81 21.84 -6.90
N GLY A 314 3.80 20.94 -6.96
CA GLY A 314 5.21 21.27 -7.05
C GLY A 314 5.82 21.87 -5.78
N ARG A 315 5.16 21.71 -4.61
CA ARG A 315 5.80 22.08 -3.33
C ARG A 315 6.99 21.17 -3.10
N ALA A 316 8.14 21.77 -2.80
CA ALA A 316 9.29 21.01 -2.37
C ALA A 316 9.03 20.44 -0.96
N TRP A 317 8.98 19.12 -0.84
CA TRP A 317 8.92 18.42 0.44
C TRP A 317 10.30 18.18 1.04
N GLY A 318 11.36 18.52 0.31
CA GLY A 318 12.74 18.23 0.67
C GLY A 318 13.12 18.68 2.07
N LEU A 319 14.07 17.99 2.65
CA LEU A 319 14.60 18.28 3.97
C LEU A 319 15.10 19.72 4.06
N ARG A 320 14.39 20.53 4.84
CA ARG A 320 14.97 21.79 5.36
C ARG A 320 15.92 21.52 6.55
N SER A 321 15.72 20.40 7.26
CA SER A 321 16.63 19.90 8.32
C SER A 321 16.28 18.46 8.70
N ILE A 322 17.29 17.65 9.01
CA ILE A 322 17.09 16.35 9.65
C ILE A 322 16.51 16.63 11.06
N PRO A 323 15.41 15.96 11.48
CA PRO A 323 14.87 16.13 12.81
C PRO A 323 15.94 15.87 13.86
N GLN A 324 16.06 16.75 14.88
CA GLN A 324 17.12 16.68 15.87
C GLN A 324 16.96 15.45 16.79
N GLU A 325 15.71 14.97 16.95
CA GLU A 325 15.36 13.77 17.73
C GLU A 325 14.82 12.67 16.81
N TRP A 326 15.70 11.79 16.39
CA TRP A 326 15.33 10.56 15.69
C TRP A 326 15.07 9.45 16.71
N TYR A 327 13.96 8.75 16.54
CA TYR A 327 13.73 7.56 17.35
C TYR A 327 14.60 6.40 16.82
N ASP A 328 15.61 6.01 17.59
CA ASP A 328 16.67 5.10 17.17
C ASP A 328 16.19 3.69 16.77
N GLU A 329 15.07 3.22 17.35
CA GLU A 329 14.50 1.90 16.99
C GLU A 329 13.97 1.89 15.55
N LEU A 330 13.39 3.01 15.10
CA LEU A 330 12.85 3.15 13.73
C LEU A 330 13.95 3.40 12.71
N ARG A 331 14.97 4.15 13.10
CA ARG A 331 16.09 4.52 12.22
C ARG A 331 17.43 4.18 12.89
N PRO A 332 17.79 2.88 12.92
CA PRO A 332 19.05 2.44 13.52
C PRO A 332 20.25 3.05 12.78
N LYS A 333 21.40 3.02 13.44
CA LYS A 333 22.65 3.65 12.94
C LYS A 333 22.93 3.41 11.45
N PRO A 334 22.83 2.19 10.89
CA PRO A 334 23.10 1.97 9.46
C PRO A 334 22.19 2.79 8.53
N LEU A 335 20.92 2.99 8.90
CA LEU A 335 20.00 3.80 8.11
C LEU A 335 20.30 5.30 8.26
N ARG A 336 20.61 5.75 9.47
CA ARG A 336 21.01 7.16 9.70
C ARG A 336 22.31 7.50 8.97
N ASP A 337 23.29 6.61 9.02
CA ASP A 337 24.55 6.77 8.27
C ASP A 337 24.28 6.84 6.76
N PHE A 338 23.38 5.98 6.26
CA PHE A 338 22.97 6.01 4.85
C PHE A 338 22.34 7.35 4.46
N VAL A 339 21.41 7.86 5.25
CA VAL A 339 20.78 9.17 5.00
C VAL A 339 21.82 10.30 5.00
N ALA A 340 22.74 10.29 5.96
CA ALA A 340 23.80 11.31 6.05
C ALA A 340 24.79 11.25 4.87
N MET A 341 25.07 10.05 4.34
CA MET A 341 25.96 9.85 3.20
C MET A 341 25.33 10.21 1.84
N HIS A 342 24.00 10.32 1.78
CA HIS A 342 23.27 10.55 0.53
C HIS A 342 22.40 11.82 0.56
N PRO A 343 23.03 13.03 0.68
CA PRO A 343 22.32 14.31 0.67
C PRO A 343 21.70 14.65 -0.69
N GLU A 344 22.10 13.96 -1.76
CA GLU A 344 21.54 14.11 -3.10
C GLU A 344 20.13 13.49 -3.25
N ILE A 345 19.71 12.68 -2.28
CA ILE A 345 18.35 12.13 -2.22
C ILE A 345 17.42 13.19 -1.63
N ASP A 346 16.27 13.39 -2.28
CA ASP A 346 15.23 14.27 -1.76
C ASP A 346 14.48 13.58 -0.62
N TRP A 347 14.90 13.89 0.61
CA TRP A 347 14.38 13.29 1.82
C TRP A 347 13.19 14.07 2.38
N HIS A 348 12.16 13.37 2.83
CA HIS A 348 11.01 13.91 3.59
C HIS A 348 10.85 13.15 4.91
N ILE A 349 11.82 13.27 5.78
CA ILE A 349 11.87 12.52 7.06
C ILE A 349 10.88 13.11 8.05
N ARG A 350 9.99 12.25 8.57
CA ARG A 350 8.96 12.61 9.55
C ARG A 350 9.30 12.10 10.93
N SER A 351 8.97 12.89 11.96
CA SER A 351 8.95 12.40 13.33
C SER A 351 7.78 11.44 13.51
N LEU A 352 8.06 10.26 14.03
CA LEU A 352 7.06 9.22 14.28
C LEU A 352 7.08 8.85 15.77
N PRO A 353 5.92 8.50 16.37
CA PRO A 353 5.91 8.03 17.74
C PRO A 353 6.62 6.67 17.83
N PRO A 354 7.08 6.26 19.02
CA PRO A 354 7.59 4.91 19.22
C PRO A 354 6.50 3.87 18.93
N PRO A 355 6.84 2.73 18.29
CA PRO A 355 5.90 1.63 18.14
C PRO A 355 5.51 1.08 19.53
N PRO A 356 4.31 0.46 19.67
CA PRO A 356 3.84 -0.03 20.95
C PRO A 356 4.77 -1.09 21.55
N GLY A 357 4.69 -1.28 22.85
CA GLY A 357 5.30 -2.43 23.51
C GLY A 357 4.52 -3.71 23.20
N ARG A 358 5.22 -4.82 23.01
CA ARG A 358 4.59 -6.13 22.82
C ARG A 358 3.78 -6.52 24.05
N THR A 359 2.51 -6.88 23.84
CA THR A 359 1.59 -7.38 24.87
C THR A 359 1.32 -8.88 24.73
N LEU A 360 1.43 -9.43 23.50
CA LEU A 360 1.16 -10.83 23.18
C LEU A 360 2.44 -11.68 23.23
N LEU A 361 2.32 -12.89 23.76
CA LEU A 361 3.35 -13.91 23.74
C LEU A 361 2.96 -15.04 22.79
N LEU A 362 3.93 -15.89 22.43
CA LEU A 362 3.70 -17.04 21.56
C LEU A 362 2.56 -17.94 22.08
N LYS A 363 2.49 -18.17 23.39
CA LYS A 363 1.45 -18.99 24.02
C LYS A 363 0.02 -18.47 23.78
N ASP A 364 -0.15 -17.17 23.54
CA ASP A 364 -1.45 -16.52 23.39
C ASP A 364 -2.02 -16.69 21.96
N VAL A 365 -1.18 -17.10 21.00
CA VAL A 365 -1.55 -17.20 19.57
C VAL A 365 -1.55 -18.64 19.03
N ILE A 366 -1.00 -19.60 19.79
CA ILE A 366 -0.98 -21.01 19.39
C ILE A 366 -2.30 -21.73 19.71
N GLU A 367 -2.57 -22.78 18.93
CA GLU A 367 -3.73 -23.66 19.14
C GLU A 367 -3.41 -24.68 20.21
N ASP A 368 -4.32 -24.85 21.18
CA ASP A 368 -4.20 -25.89 22.21
C ASP A 368 -4.70 -27.23 21.67
N LEU A 369 -3.82 -27.92 20.96
CA LEU A 369 -4.11 -29.23 20.42
C LEU A 369 -3.91 -30.31 21.50
N PRO A 370 -4.81 -31.32 21.57
CA PRO A 370 -4.62 -32.47 22.47
C PRO A 370 -3.30 -33.19 22.13
N HIS A 371 -2.68 -33.83 23.13
CA HIS A 371 -1.39 -34.51 22.93
C HIS A 371 -1.47 -35.69 21.97
N THR A 372 -2.69 -36.18 21.68
CA THR A 372 -2.97 -37.24 20.71
C THR A 372 -3.19 -36.74 19.29
N ALA A 373 -3.17 -35.43 19.05
CA ALA A 373 -3.38 -34.87 17.72
C ALA A 373 -2.30 -35.33 16.74
N ALA A 374 -2.71 -35.60 15.51
CA ALA A 374 -1.85 -36.14 14.46
C ALA A 374 -0.75 -35.13 14.00
N GLU A 375 -0.90 -33.87 14.33
CA GLU A 375 0.06 -32.79 14.06
C GLU A 375 1.35 -32.95 14.85
N TRP A 376 1.30 -33.58 16.04
CA TRP A 376 2.51 -33.80 16.86
C TRP A 376 3.43 -34.84 16.21
N TRP A 377 4.72 -34.56 16.23
CA TRP A 377 5.72 -35.44 15.67
C TRP A 377 5.91 -36.71 16.48
N SER A 378 6.25 -37.79 15.80
CA SER A 378 6.62 -39.04 16.46
C SER A 378 7.85 -38.87 17.36
N PRO A 379 8.02 -39.69 18.41
CA PRO A 379 9.20 -39.65 19.30
C PRO A 379 10.52 -39.68 18.51
N ALA A 380 10.62 -40.53 17.50
CA ALA A 380 11.84 -40.65 16.69
C ALA A 380 12.18 -39.34 15.94
N ARG A 381 11.16 -38.60 15.47
CA ARG A 381 11.34 -37.31 14.81
C ARG A 381 11.70 -36.21 15.80
N VAL A 382 11.18 -36.26 17.00
CA VAL A 382 11.55 -35.35 18.12
C VAL A 382 12.99 -35.59 18.52
N ASP A 383 13.41 -36.83 18.71
CA ASP A 383 14.80 -37.18 19.04
C ASP A 383 15.78 -36.72 17.94
N TYR A 384 15.39 -36.86 16.69
CA TYR A 384 16.19 -36.35 15.58
C TYR A 384 16.34 -34.81 15.64
N LEU A 385 15.30 -34.07 15.97
CA LEU A 385 15.35 -32.63 16.16
C LEU A 385 16.28 -32.26 17.32
N LEU A 386 16.17 -32.93 18.44
CA LEU A 386 17.00 -32.70 19.63
C LEU A 386 18.50 -32.97 19.33
N ARG A 387 18.83 -33.99 18.53
CA ARG A 387 20.22 -34.27 18.07
C ARG A 387 20.80 -33.19 17.15
N GLN A 388 19.95 -32.41 16.48
CA GLN A 388 20.40 -31.28 15.63
C GLN A 388 20.70 -30.02 16.45
N MET A 389 20.34 -29.97 17.74
CA MET A 389 20.61 -28.83 18.61
C MET A 389 22.09 -28.81 19.05
N SER A 390 22.64 -27.60 19.15
CA SER A 390 23.91 -27.38 19.83
C SER A 390 23.76 -27.66 21.33
N THR A 391 24.86 -27.89 22.05
CA THR A 391 24.85 -28.09 23.50
C THR A 391 24.05 -27.02 24.22
N LYS A 392 24.25 -25.76 23.86
CA LYS A 392 23.51 -24.62 24.43
C LYS A 392 21.98 -24.78 24.26
N HIS A 393 21.51 -25.04 23.04
CA HIS A 393 20.05 -25.18 22.76
C HIS A 393 19.48 -26.46 23.37
N ARG A 394 20.30 -27.51 23.47
CA ARG A 394 19.94 -28.77 24.11
C ARG A 394 19.71 -28.59 25.60
N SER A 395 20.62 -27.90 26.32
CA SER A 395 20.45 -27.60 27.74
C SER A 395 19.18 -26.77 28.02
N VAL A 396 18.85 -25.81 27.13
CA VAL A 396 17.58 -25.06 27.25
C VAL A 396 16.38 -25.99 27.08
N ALA A 397 16.41 -26.91 26.11
CA ALA A 397 15.34 -27.87 25.91
C ALA A 397 15.17 -28.82 27.13
N GLU A 398 16.28 -29.28 27.71
CA GLU A 398 16.27 -30.11 28.90
C GLU A 398 15.70 -29.38 30.13
N ALA A 399 16.04 -28.10 30.30
CA ALA A 399 15.45 -27.26 31.35
C ALA A 399 13.95 -27.06 31.15
N MET A 400 13.48 -26.89 29.92
CA MET A 400 12.05 -26.85 29.63
C MET A 400 11.36 -28.16 29.98
N ILE A 401 11.93 -29.32 29.63
CA ILE A 401 11.39 -30.65 29.91
C ILE A 401 11.21 -30.85 31.42
N SER A 402 12.23 -30.45 32.21
CA SER A 402 12.23 -30.61 33.68
C SER A 402 11.28 -29.65 34.40
N GLY A 403 10.74 -28.66 33.70
CA GLY A 403 9.81 -27.68 34.27
C GLY A 403 8.49 -28.31 34.74
N GLY A 404 7.92 -27.83 35.86
CA GLY A 404 6.64 -28.27 36.41
C GLY A 404 5.43 -27.88 35.55
N ASP A 405 5.58 -26.83 34.75
CA ASP A 405 4.54 -26.28 33.88
C ASP A 405 4.92 -26.37 32.41
N TRP A 406 3.91 -26.28 31.53
CA TRP A 406 4.12 -26.22 30.10
C TRP A 406 4.74 -24.87 29.69
N SER A 407 5.82 -24.95 28.96
CA SER A 407 6.49 -23.82 28.32
C SER A 407 6.54 -23.99 26.81
N TYR A 408 6.62 -22.86 26.09
CA TYR A 408 6.52 -22.83 24.65
C TYR A 408 7.74 -22.15 24.04
N GLY A 409 8.14 -22.65 22.87
CA GLY A 409 9.22 -22.08 22.09
C GLY A 409 9.06 -22.38 20.61
N THR A 410 9.91 -21.81 19.79
CA THR A 410 10.01 -22.19 18.38
C THR A 410 11.41 -22.61 18.01
N VAL A 411 11.50 -23.53 17.07
CA VAL A 411 12.77 -23.96 16.49
C VAL A 411 12.76 -23.64 15.00
N PHE A 412 13.86 -23.11 14.52
CA PHE A 412 14.15 -23.02 13.09
C PHE A 412 15.46 -23.74 12.78
N ARG A 413 15.58 -24.23 11.54
CA ARG A 413 16.76 -24.93 11.08
C ARG A 413 17.65 -24.01 10.26
N ARG A 414 18.94 -24.06 10.50
CA ARG A 414 19.99 -23.41 9.69
C ARG A 414 21.08 -24.39 9.30
N VAL A 415 21.60 -24.24 8.10
CA VAL A 415 22.81 -24.93 7.69
C VAL A 415 24.01 -24.13 8.23
N ARG A 416 24.83 -24.76 9.09
CA ARG A 416 26.08 -24.20 9.57
C ARG A 416 27.18 -25.24 9.32
N HIS A 417 28.25 -24.82 8.65
CA HIS A 417 29.37 -25.72 8.29
C HIS A 417 28.88 -27.02 7.63
N GLY A 418 27.95 -26.92 6.68
CA GLY A 418 27.40 -28.08 5.96
C GLY A 418 26.42 -28.95 6.76
N LYS A 419 26.16 -28.66 8.05
CA LYS A 419 25.25 -29.42 8.91
C LYS A 419 23.97 -28.64 9.19
N SER A 420 22.82 -29.33 9.15
CA SER A 420 21.52 -28.76 9.57
C SER A 420 21.48 -28.69 11.09
N MET A 421 21.46 -27.49 11.64
CA MET A 421 21.35 -27.19 13.07
C MET A 421 19.97 -26.69 13.43
N ALA A 422 19.44 -27.13 14.57
CA ALA A 422 18.18 -26.69 15.15
C ALA A 422 18.46 -25.62 16.23
N GLU A 423 17.95 -24.43 16.05
CA GLU A 423 18.11 -23.31 16.99
C GLU A 423 16.79 -23.06 17.71
N LEU A 424 16.74 -23.32 19.03
CA LEU A 424 15.59 -23.14 19.89
C LEU A 424 15.53 -21.71 20.41
N ARG A 425 14.35 -21.11 20.35
CA ARG A 425 14.01 -19.79 20.87
C ARG A 425 12.88 -19.91 21.90
N THR A 426 13.06 -19.28 23.06
CA THR A 426 12.14 -19.41 24.23
C THR A 426 11.74 -18.07 24.84
N ASP A 427 12.00 -16.96 24.15
CA ASP A 427 11.69 -15.60 24.60
C ASP A 427 10.23 -15.19 24.35
N GLY A 428 9.34 -16.13 24.08
CA GLY A 428 7.94 -15.91 23.81
C GLY A 428 7.65 -15.33 22.41
N VAL A 429 8.61 -15.43 21.48
CA VAL A 429 8.47 -14.91 20.10
C VAL A 429 8.82 -16.01 19.11
N ALA A 430 7.99 -16.18 18.09
CA ALA A 430 8.34 -17.04 16.95
C ALA A 430 9.39 -16.37 16.06
N GLY A 431 10.18 -17.18 15.37
CA GLY A 431 11.01 -16.69 14.27
C GLY A 431 10.17 -16.20 13.09
N CYS A 432 10.80 -15.46 12.18
CA CYS A 432 10.13 -14.97 10.97
C CYS A 432 9.51 -16.12 10.16
N LEU A 433 8.22 -16.01 9.85
CA LEU A 433 7.59 -16.89 8.87
C LEU A 433 8.25 -16.69 7.51
N ARG A 434 8.55 -17.77 6.83
CA ARG A 434 9.21 -17.78 5.51
C ARG A 434 8.53 -18.74 4.59
N THR A 435 8.62 -18.51 3.30
CA THR A 435 8.21 -19.47 2.29
C THR A 435 9.04 -20.74 2.42
N PRO A 436 8.43 -21.92 2.47
CA PRO A 436 9.12 -23.19 2.72
C PRO A 436 9.89 -23.74 1.50
N ARG A 437 10.43 -22.91 0.62
CA ARG A 437 11.29 -23.35 -0.48
C ARG A 437 12.56 -23.99 0.08
N GLY A 438 12.74 -25.28 -0.15
CA GLY A 438 13.93 -26.03 0.30
C GLY A 438 13.82 -26.70 1.69
N GLY A 439 12.63 -26.80 2.29
CA GLY A 439 12.35 -27.71 3.43
C GLY A 439 12.75 -27.23 4.83
N SER A 440 13.69 -26.29 4.99
CA SER A 440 14.20 -25.85 6.30
C SER A 440 13.59 -24.55 6.83
N GLY A 441 12.80 -23.84 6.05
CA GLY A 441 12.27 -22.51 6.40
C GLY A 441 11.07 -22.48 7.35
N ARG A 442 10.48 -23.64 7.68
CA ARG A 442 9.27 -23.72 8.52
C ARG A 442 9.62 -23.59 9.99
N GLN A 443 8.83 -22.80 10.72
CA GLN A 443 8.90 -22.73 12.17
C GLN A 443 8.31 -24.00 12.79
N ILE A 444 9.02 -24.56 13.76
CA ILE A 444 8.60 -25.74 14.53
C ILE A 444 8.21 -25.25 15.91
N LEU A 445 6.96 -25.46 16.30
CA LEU A 445 6.49 -25.20 17.66
C LEU A 445 7.01 -26.27 18.60
N ILE A 446 7.48 -25.83 19.75
CA ILE A 446 7.85 -26.69 20.89
C ILE A 446 6.90 -26.41 22.05
N LYS A 447 6.33 -27.47 22.62
CA LYS A 447 5.62 -27.48 23.92
C LYS A 447 6.36 -28.45 24.82
N ALA A 448 7.02 -27.94 25.86
CA ALA A 448 7.83 -28.79 26.76
C ALA A 448 7.55 -28.46 28.22
N GLY A 449 7.61 -29.49 29.08
CA GLY A 449 7.34 -29.43 30.49
C GLY A 449 6.85 -30.79 31.02
N LYS A 450 6.77 -30.95 32.34
CA LYS A 450 6.23 -32.14 32.98
C LYS A 450 6.88 -33.44 32.51
N GLY A 451 8.19 -33.40 32.22
CA GLY A 451 8.94 -34.55 31.72
C GLY A 451 8.76 -34.83 30.22
N GLN A 452 8.07 -33.99 29.47
CA GLN A 452 7.72 -34.22 28.06
C GLN A 452 8.29 -33.13 27.14
N PHE A 453 8.52 -33.50 25.87
CA PHE A 453 8.91 -32.59 24.80
C PHE A 453 8.13 -32.91 23.53
N LEU A 454 7.21 -32.02 23.18
CA LEU A 454 6.36 -32.16 22.01
C LEU A 454 6.80 -31.18 20.93
N ALA A 455 6.79 -31.60 19.68
CA ALA A 455 7.14 -30.74 18.56
C ALA A 455 6.17 -30.94 17.39
N ARG A 456 5.82 -29.85 16.71
CA ARG A 456 5.02 -29.85 15.48
C ARG A 456 5.32 -28.63 14.64
N LEU A 457 4.90 -28.62 13.41
CA LEU A 457 4.90 -27.38 12.63
C LEU A 457 3.80 -26.43 13.16
N LEU A 458 4.00 -25.12 12.96
CA LEU A 458 2.92 -24.17 13.14
C LEU A 458 1.79 -24.49 12.16
N THR A 459 0.55 -24.36 12.62
CA THR A 459 -0.62 -24.49 11.76
C THR A 459 -0.83 -23.23 10.90
N PRO A 460 -1.60 -23.31 9.79
CA PRO A 460 -1.97 -22.13 9.03
C PRO A 460 -2.69 -21.06 9.87
N ARG A 461 -3.53 -21.46 10.84
CA ARG A 461 -4.22 -20.53 11.75
C ARG A 461 -3.25 -19.80 12.66
N GLU A 462 -2.26 -20.50 13.22
CA GLU A 462 -1.21 -19.89 14.02
C GLU A 462 -0.35 -18.93 13.19
N CYS A 463 -0.07 -19.27 11.93
CA CYS A 463 0.61 -18.36 11.03
C CYS A 463 -0.21 -17.09 10.75
N ALA A 464 -1.53 -17.21 10.57
CA ALA A 464 -2.42 -16.07 10.44
C ALA A 464 -2.39 -15.17 11.69
N ARG A 465 -2.48 -15.75 12.89
CA ARG A 465 -2.39 -15.02 14.18
C ARG A 465 -1.04 -14.32 14.34
N LEU A 466 0.04 -14.98 13.97
CA LEU A 466 1.39 -14.38 13.98
C LEU A 466 1.55 -13.22 12.97
N MET A 467 0.65 -13.11 11.98
CA MET A 467 0.57 -11.98 11.06
C MET A 467 -0.48 -10.93 11.48
N GLY A 468 -1.19 -11.13 12.62
CA GLY A 468 -2.27 -10.25 13.07
C GLY A 468 -3.56 -10.38 12.26
N ALA A 469 -3.79 -11.54 11.64
CA ALA A 469 -4.89 -11.82 10.74
C ALA A 469 -5.69 -13.07 11.18
N ASP A 470 -6.08 -13.13 12.46
CA ASP A 470 -6.77 -14.33 13.01
C ASP A 470 -8.07 -14.65 12.27
N GLU A 471 -8.83 -13.64 11.86
CA GLU A 471 -10.08 -13.78 11.11
C GLU A 471 -9.92 -14.15 9.63
N TYR A 472 -8.67 -14.24 9.12
CA TYR A 472 -8.41 -14.54 7.72
C TYR A 472 -9.00 -15.93 7.32
N ARG A 473 -9.70 -16.00 6.21
CA ARG A 473 -10.29 -17.25 5.68
C ARG A 473 -9.23 -18.11 5.03
N ILE A 474 -8.97 -19.29 5.62
CA ILE A 474 -7.99 -20.25 5.12
C ILE A 474 -8.75 -21.37 4.39
N CYS A 475 -8.86 -21.28 3.07
CA CYS A 475 -9.59 -22.21 2.21
C CYS A 475 -8.66 -22.97 1.25
N VAL A 476 -7.37 -23.06 1.56
CA VAL A 476 -6.36 -23.67 0.71
C VAL A 476 -5.56 -24.72 1.50
N PRO A 477 -4.88 -25.67 0.83
CA PRO A 477 -4.01 -26.64 1.49
C PRO A 477 -2.93 -25.98 2.37
N MET A 478 -2.52 -26.67 3.44
CA MET A 478 -1.55 -26.18 4.43
C MET A 478 -0.32 -25.52 3.78
N ASN A 479 0.32 -26.18 2.83
CA ASN A 479 1.53 -25.64 2.21
C ASN A 479 1.28 -24.30 1.52
N GLN A 480 0.17 -24.17 0.81
CA GLN A 480 -0.21 -22.95 0.11
C GLN A 480 -0.49 -21.81 1.11
N ALA A 481 -1.19 -22.10 2.22
CA ALA A 481 -1.40 -21.13 3.28
C ALA A 481 -0.08 -20.65 3.91
N LEU A 482 0.84 -21.58 4.21
CA LEU A 482 2.16 -21.25 4.75
C LEU A 482 2.99 -20.39 3.78
N PHE A 483 2.89 -20.61 2.47
CA PHE A 483 3.50 -19.75 1.46
C PHE A 483 2.90 -18.34 1.49
N GLY A 484 1.57 -18.24 1.52
CA GLY A 484 0.86 -16.97 1.55
C GLY A 484 1.25 -16.12 2.76
N PHE A 485 1.18 -16.68 3.98
CA PHE A 485 1.56 -15.95 5.20
C PHE A 485 3.06 -15.70 5.32
N GLY A 486 3.91 -16.55 4.73
CA GLY A 486 5.36 -16.37 4.73
C GLY A 486 5.81 -15.14 3.95
N ASP A 487 5.15 -14.84 2.84
CA ASP A 487 5.48 -13.69 1.98
C ASP A 487 4.74 -12.40 2.38
N ALA A 488 3.66 -12.50 3.14
CA ALA A 488 2.78 -11.37 3.44
C ALA A 488 3.40 -10.34 4.42
N VAL A 489 2.81 -9.17 4.49
CA VAL A 489 3.16 -8.11 5.45
C VAL A 489 2.29 -8.25 6.70
N CYS A 490 2.87 -7.97 7.87
CA CYS A 490 2.17 -8.05 9.16
C CYS A 490 1.09 -6.96 9.27
N VAL A 491 -0.16 -7.35 9.51
CA VAL A 491 -1.33 -6.45 9.55
C VAL A 491 -1.15 -5.30 10.54
N PRO A 492 -0.86 -5.53 11.86
CA PRO A 492 -0.73 -4.43 12.82
C PRO A 492 0.42 -3.46 12.53
N VAL A 493 1.44 -3.89 11.79
CA VAL A 493 2.52 -3.00 11.36
C VAL A 493 1.99 -1.99 10.33
N ILE A 494 1.22 -2.45 9.35
CA ILE A 494 0.60 -1.56 8.35
C ILE A 494 -0.48 -0.70 8.98
N GLU A 495 -1.26 -1.20 9.95
CA GLU A 495 -2.23 -0.41 10.72
C GLU A 495 -1.53 0.77 11.43
N TRP A 496 -0.39 0.52 12.07
CA TRP A 496 0.40 1.56 12.72
C TRP A 496 0.92 2.60 11.71
N ILE A 497 1.44 2.14 10.55
CA ILE A 497 1.89 3.04 9.47
C ILE A 497 0.69 3.85 8.93
N ALA A 498 -0.46 3.22 8.74
CA ALA A 498 -1.67 3.92 8.29
C ALA A 498 -2.08 5.01 9.27
N GLN A 499 -2.08 4.70 10.56
CA GLN A 499 -2.52 5.61 11.63
C GLN A 499 -1.57 6.80 11.82
N TYR A 500 -0.25 6.54 11.90
CA TYR A 500 0.72 7.56 12.33
C TYR A 500 1.50 8.20 11.18
N TYR A 501 1.45 7.61 9.98
CA TYR A 501 2.13 8.14 8.82
C TYR A 501 1.16 8.51 7.69
N LEU A 502 0.42 7.54 7.13
CA LEU A 502 -0.34 7.75 5.90
C LEU A 502 -1.56 8.65 6.12
N ASN A 503 -2.37 8.42 7.17
CA ASN A 503 -3.55 9.22 7.44
C ASN A 503 -3.23 10.70 7.73
N PRO A 504 -2.23 11.04 8.57
CA PRO A 504 -1.80 12.43 8.73
C PRO A 504 -1.34 13.06 7.40
N LEU A 505 -0.57 12.33 6.59
CA LEU A 505 -0.05 12.83 5.33
C LEU A 505 -1.15 13.08 4.29
N VAL A 506 -2.14 12.19 4.20
CA VAL A 506 -3.33 12.42 3.36
C VAL A 506 -4.10 13.65 3.81
N ASN A 507 -4.25 13.84 5.12
CA ASN A 507 -4.92 15.03 5.65
C ASN A 507 -4.16 16.33 5.29
N GLU A 508 -2.84 16.31 5.29
CA GLU A 508 -2.01 17.44 4.84
C GLU A 508 -2.19 17.70 3.34
N LEU A 509 -2.22 16.65 2.51
CA LEU A 509 -2.48 16.75 1.08
C LEU A 509 -3.89 17.28 0.77
N ILE A 510 -4.90 16.91 1.57
CA ILE A 510 -6.29 17.32 1.39
C ILE A 510 -6.52 18.75 1.91
N ARG A 511 -5.99 19.11 3.08
CA ARG A 511 -6.21 20.43 3.72
C ARG A 511 -5.73 21.58 2.86
N ASP A 512 -4.71 21.35 2.09
CA ASP A 512 -4.10 22.37 1.26
C ASP A 512 -4.68 22.45 -0.16
N VAL A 513 -5.66 21.61 -0.48
CA VAL A 513 -6.54 21.84 -1.65
C VAL A 513 -7.68 22.71 -1.15
N PRO A 514 -7.74 24.02 -1.48
CA PRO A 514 -8.91 24.80 -1.15
C PRO A 514 -10.09 24.20 -1.89
N LEU A 515 -10.93 23.45 -1.17
CA LEU A 515 -12.21 23.00 -1.69
C LEU A 515 -13.07 24.20 -2.08
N PHE A 516 -12.83 25.35 -1.45
CA PHE A 516 -13.32 26.69 -1.79
C PHE A 516 -12.38 27.72 -1.15
N PRO A 517 -12.07 28.86 -1.80
CA PRO A 517 -11.50 29.98 -1.09
C PRO A 517 -12.46 30.37 0.05
N PRO A 518 -11.95 30.72 1.24
CA PRO A 518 -12.80 31.24 2.30
C PRO A 518 -13.60 32.40 1.72
N ALA A 519 -14.91 32.38 1.93
CA ALA A 519 -15.78 33.50 1.55
C ALA A 519 -15.17 34.77 2.12
N GLN A 520 -14.70 35.67 1.27
CA GLN A 520 -14.22 36.97 1.72
C GLN A 520 -15.41 37.66 2.41
N PRO A 521 -15.21 38.24 3.62
CA PRO A 521 -16.27 39.01 4.24
C PRO A 521 -16.72 40.10 3.26
N ARG A 522 -18.01 40.15 2.98
CA ARG A 522 -18.62 41.21 2.19
C ARG A 522 -18.19 42.55 2.79
N THR A 523 -17.26 43.23 2.16
CA THR A 523 -17.06 44.65 2.43
C THR A 523 -18.36 45.34 2.07
N ALA A 524 -19.03 45.86 3.09
CA ALA A 524 -20.24 46.67 2.91
C ALA A 524 -19.90 47.80 1.93
N TRP A 525 -20.60 47.82 0.83
CA TRP A 525 -20.64 48.99 -0.04
C TRP A 525 -21.34 50.10 0.73
N THR A 526 -20.57 50.99 1.34
CA THR A 526 -21.07 52.29 1.72
C THR A 526 -21.32 53.11 0.45
N ARG A 527 -22.47 53.72 0.41
CA ARG A 527 -23.09 54.50 -0.66
C ARG A 527 -22.17 55.55 -1.27
#